data_a59d96053ab65cf6c5753c64c143bbba
#
_entry.id   a59d96053ab65cf6c5753c64c143bbba
#
_cell.length_a   1.000
_cell.length_b   1.000
_cell.length_c   1.000
_cell.angle_alpha   90.00
_cell.angle_beta   90.00
_cell.angle_gamma   90.00
#
_symmetry.space_group_name_H-M   'P 1'
#
loop_
_entity.id
_entity.type
_entity.pdbx_description
1 polymer ?
#
loop_
_entity_poly.entity_id
_entity_poly.type
_entity_poly.pdbx_seq_one_letter_code
_entity_poly.pdbx_strand_id
1 'polypeptide(L)'
;PGAARGPGLDAGLRRLAEVGSATGLPLLTDVHEPVQCARAAEVVDVLQIPAFLCRQTDLVEAAGATGRVVNIKKGQWMAPEEMAAAVDKARAAGAAGVTVTERGTFFGYGNLVVDMRSFARIRAATGVPAIFDGTHSVQRPGQADGASGGDPEHIPSLVRASVAAGCDGLFIETHPEPSRAPSDATNMLPLARLGPLLDEVMQLRAVVASGSSGEGA
;
A
#
# COMPACT_ATOMS: atom_id res chain seq x y z
N PRO A 1 6.95 -21.72 5.47
CA PRO A 1 6.41 -22.35 6.67
C PRO A 1 6.55 -21.36 7.83
N GLY A 2 5.46 -21.11 8.60
CA GLY A 2 5.51 -20.24 9.79
C GLY A 2 5.19 -18.77 9.57
N ALA A 3 4.84 -18.31 8.36
CA ALA A 3 4.35 -16.96 8.17
C ALA A 3 3.05 -16.74 8.96
N ALA A 4 2.97 -15.64 9.71
CA ALA A 4 1.75 -15.25 10.41
C ALA A 4 0.67 -14.89 9.38
N ARG A 5 -0.50 -15.53 9.47
CA ARG A 5 -1.65 -15.25 8.59
C ARG A 5 -2.75 -14.46 9.30
N GLY A 6 -2.40 -13.78 10.38
CA GLY A 6 -3.36 -13.08 11.21
C GLY A 6 -4.29 -14.03 11.97
N PRO A 7 -5.37 -13.49 12.57
CA PRO A 7 -6.31 -14.26 13.39
C PRO A 7 -7.34 -15.07 12.58
N GLY A 8 -7.26 -15.07 11.25
CA GLY A 8 -8.26 -15.60 10.34
C GLY A 8 -9.33 -14.55 9.95
N LEU A 9 -10.07 -14.84 8.87
CA LEU A 9 -10.99 -13.88 8.24
C LEU A 9 -12.03 -13.31 9.23
N ASP A 10 -12.83 -14.17 9.85
CA ASP A 10 -13.94 -13.70 10.69
C ASP A 10 -13.46 -12.96 11.96
N ALA A 11 -12.38 -13.46 12.59
CA ALA A 11 -11.83 -12.81 13.78
C ALA A 11 -11.15 -11.48 13.42
N GLY A 12 -10.47 -11.42 12.27
CA GLY A 12 -9.87 -10.20 11.74
C GLY A 12 -10.91 -9.14 11.42
N LEU A 13 -11.96 -9.51 10.71
CA LEU A 13 -13.04 -8.59 10.35
C LEU A 13 -13.79 -8.05 11.58
N ARG A 14 -14.05 -8.89 12.61
CA ARG A 14 -14.64 -8.40 13.87
C ARG A 14 -13.77 -7.33 14.52
N ARG A 15 -12.44 -7.55 14.61
CA ARG A 15 -11.51 -6.57 15.18
C ARG A 15 -11.46 -5.27 14.36
N LEU A 16 -11.49 -5.37 13.03
CA LEU A 16 -11.56 -4.18 12.17
C LEU A 16 -12.87 -3.40 12.40
N ALA A 17 -14.01 -4.09 12.49
CA ALA A 17 -15.29 -3.45 12.80
C ALA A 17 -15.27 -2.71 14.14
N GLU A 18 -14.66 -3.31 15.18
CA GLU A 18 -14.47 -2.66 16.49
C GLU A 18 -13.61 -1.40 16.37
N VAL A 19 -12.50 -1.47 15.62
CA VAL A 19 -11.62 -0.31 15.37
C VAL A 19 -12.36 0.78 14.60
N GLY A 20 -13.07 0.43 13.53
CA GLY A 20 -13.86 1.39 12.75
C GLY A 20 -14.90 2.10 13.60
N SER A 21 -15.64 1.34 14.43
CA SER A 21 -16.63 1.90 15.35
C SER A 21 -16.01 2.83 16.41
N ALA A 22 -14.83 2.50 16.89
CA ALA A 22 -14.14 3.29 17.92
C ALA A 22 -13.49 4.57 17.38
N THR A 23 -13.03 4.55 16.12
CA THR A 23 -12.24 5.65 15.52
C THR A 23 -13.01 6.49 14.51
N GLY A 24 -14.03 5.93 13.89
CA GLY A 24 -14.73 6.54 12.75
C GLY A 24 -13.87 6.64 11.47
N LEU A 25 -12.72 5.98 11.42
CA LEU A 25 -11.83 6.00 10.27
C LEU A 25 -12.23 4.95 9.24
N PRO A 26 -12.03 5.22 7.93
CA PRO A 26 -12.17 4.20 6.89
C PRO A 26 -11.23 3.03 7.14
N LEU A 27 -11.70 1.84 6.79
CA LEU A 27 -10.97 0.59 7.01
C LEU A 27 -10.45 0.01 5.69
N LEU A 28 -9.24 -0.51 5.72
CA LEU A 28 -8.62 -1.23 4.61
C LEU A 28 -8.12 -2.59 5.09
N THR A 29 -8.28 -3.63 4.25
CA THR A 29 -7.66 -4.94 4.50
C THR A 29 -7.24 -5.63 3.22
N ASP A 30 -6.23 -6.50 3.31
CA ASP A 30 -5.83 -7.38 2.23
C ASP A 30 -6.87 -8.48 1.99
N VAL A 31 -7.06 -8.83 0.73
CA VAL A 31 -7.75 -10.06 0.28
C VAL A 31 -6.81 -10.90 -0.58
N HIS A 32 -6.83 -12.21 -0.42
CA HIS A 32 -5.92 -13.14 -1.08
C HIS A 32 -6.64 -14.12 -2.01
N GLU A 33 -7.93 -14.31 -1.79
CA GLU A 33 -8.79 -15.23 -2.55
C GLU A 33 -10.11 -14.55 -2.93
N PRO A 34 -10.67 -14.82 -4.11
CA PRO A 34 -11.94 -14.21 -4.55
C PRO A 34 -13.08 -14.36 -3.54
N VAL A 35 -13.15 -15.51 -2.87
CA VAL A 35 -14.22 -15.83 -1.89
C VAL A 35 -14.19 -14.93 -0.65
N GLN A 36 -13.05 -14.28 -0.36
CA GLN A 36 -12.90 -13.38 0.79
C GLN A 36 -13.49 -12.00 0.51
N CYS A 37 -13.56 -11.58 -0.76
CA CYS A 37 -13.88 -10.21 -1.14
C CYS A 37 -15.25 -9.75 -0.64
N ALA A 38 -16.30 -10.54 -0.88
CA ALA A 38 -17.65 -10.19 -0.46
C ALA A 38 -17.76 -10.05 1.06
N ARG A 39 -17.15 -10.97 1.82
CA ARG A 39 -17.15 -10.93 3.29
C ARG A 39 -16.37 -9.74 3.85
N ALA A 40 -15.19 -9.46 3.27
CA ALA A 40 -14.40 -8.30 3.67
C ALA A 40 -15.14 -6.99 3.38
N ALA A 41 -15.82 -6.88 2.25
CA ALA A 41 -16.58 -5.70 1.84
C ALA A 41 -17.77 -5.35 2.75
N GLU A 42 -18.26 -6.30 3.57
CA GLU A 42 -19.28 -6.01 4.59
C GLU A 42 -18.75 -5.10 5.71
N VAL A 43 -17.42 -5.09 5.92
CA VAL A 43 -16.78 -4.43 7.07
C VAL A 43 -15.86 -3.30 6.65
N VAL A 44 -15.11 -3.46 5.53
CA VAL A 44 -14.10 -2.49 5.15
C VAL A 44 -14.54 -1.62 3.99
N ASP A 45 -13.94 -0.43 3.89
CA ASP A 45 -14.20 0.54 2.83
C ASP A 45 -13.30 0.31 1.61
N VAL A 46 -12.12 -0.27 1.84
CA VAL A 46 -11.11 -0.51 0.81
C VAL A 46 -10.63 -1.96 0.87
N LEU A 47 -10.69 -2.65 -0.26
CA LEU A 47 -10.06 -3.96 -0.44
C LEU A 47 -8.67 -3.77 -1.05
N GLN A 48 -7.65 -4.38 -0.45
CA GLN A 48 -6.29 -4.31 -0.97
C GLN A 48 -5.89 -5.62 -1.64
N ILE A 49 -5.34 -5.50 -2.85
CA ILE A 49 -4.73 -6.62 -3.57
C ILE A 49 -3.21 -6.59 -3.31
N PRO A 50 -2.65 -7.64 -2.69
CA PRO A 50 -1.22 -7.75 -2.47
C PRO A 50 -0.39 -7.72 -3.75
N ALA A 51 0.85 -7.24 -3.67
CA ALA A 51 1.72 -7.05 -4.84
C ALA A 51 1.92 -8.32 -5.67
N PHE A 52 2.12 -9.48 -5.02
CA PHE A 52 2.28 -10.74 -5.74
C PHE A 52 1.00 -11.24 -6.44
N LEU A 53 -0.17 -10.72 -6.05
CA LEU A 53 -1.46 -11.10 -6.60
C LEU A 53 -2.05 -10.04 -7.55
N CYS A 54 -1.33 -8.95 -7.82
CA CYS A 54 -1.85 -7.82 -8.60
C CYS A 54 -2.27 -8.16 -10.05
N ARG A 55 -1.83 -9.31 -10.59
CA ARG A 55 -2.21 -9.81 -11.91
C ARG A 55 -3.25 -10.93 -11.88
N GLN A 56 -3.72 -11.36 -10.71
CA GLN A 56 -4.73 -12.39 -10.57
C GLN A 56 -6.11 -11.84 -10.97
N THR A 57 -6.52 -12.12 -12.20
CA THR A 57 -7.74 -11.56 -12.80
C THR A 57 -8.96 -11.83 -11.91
N ASP A 58 -9.18 -13.07 -11.53
CA ASP A 58 -10.36 -13.46 -10.74
C ASP A 58 -10.42 -12.73 -9.39
N LEU A 59 -9.26 -12.49 -8.74
CA LEU A 59 -9.20 -11.76 -7.48
C LEU A 59 -9.50 -10.28 -7.67
N VAL A 60 -8.91 -9.65 -8.70
CA VAL A 60 -9.13 -8.23 -9.00
C VAL A 60 -10.59 -7.97 -9.37
N GLU A 61 -11.18 -8.83 -10.20
CA GLU A 61 -12.58 -8.74 -10.60
C GLU A 61 -13.52 -8.99 -9.41
N ALA A 62 -13.24 -9.99 -8.56
CA ALA A 62 -14.04 -10.25 -7.36
C ALA A 62 -14.00 -9.07 -6.37
N ALA A 63 -12.84 -8.42 -6.20
CA ALA A 63 -12.72 -7.23 -5.40
C ALA A 63 -13.52 -6.06 -5.99
N GLY A 64 -13.39 -5.82 -7.31
CA GLY A 64 -14.14 -4.79 -8.02
C GLY A 64 -15.64 -4.98 -7.94
N ALA A 65 -16.12 -6.21 -8.09
CA ALA A 65 -17.55 -6.57 -8.06
C ALA A 65 -18.22 -6.28 -6.70
N THR A 66 -17.45 -6.05 -5.64
CA THR A 66 -18.00 -5.65 -4.34
C THR A 66 -18.53 -4.22 -4.30
N GLY A 67 -18.20 -3.38 -5.30
CA GLY A 67 -18.51 -1.96 -5.31
C GLY A 67 -17.72 -1.12 -4.30
N ARG A 68 -16.72 -1.69 -3.63
CA ARG A 68 -15.80 -0.96 -2.74
C ARG A 68 -14.63 -0.35 -3.53
N VAL A 69 -13.87 0.52 -2.88
CA VAL A 69 -12.60 0.98 -3.42
C VAL A 69 -11.60 -0.17 -3.42
N VAL A 70 -10.82 -0.30 -4.50
CA VAL A 70 -9.79 -1.34 -4.63
C VAL A 70 -8.42 -0.68 -4.70
N ASN A 71 -7.56 -0.96 -3.73
CA ASN A 71 -6.16 -0.59 -3.76
C ASN A 71 -5.31 -1.76 -4.30
N ILE A 72 -4.54 -1.54 -5.35
CA ILE A 72 -3.72 -2.59 -5.97
C ILE A 72 -2.25 -2.26 -5.75
N LYS A 73 -1.55 -3.09 -4.96
CA LYS A 73 -0.10 -2.95 -4.79
C LYS A 73 0.61 -3.39 -6.06
N LYS A 74 1.47 -2.53 -6.60
CA LYS A 74 2.26 -2.82 -7.80
C LYS A 74 3.23 -3.98 -7.53
N GLY A 75 3.25 -4.97 -8.43
CA GLY A 75 4.23 -6.05 -8.39
C GLY A 75 5.66 -5.51 -8.52
N GLN A 76 6.59 -6.09 -7.76
CA GLN A 76 7.98 -5.64 -7.74
C GLN A 76 8.71 -5.80 -9.08
N TRP A 77 8.19 -6.62 -9.98
CA TRP A 77 8.72 -6.86 -11.34
C TRP A 77 8.05 -6.01 -12.41
N MET A 78 7.03 -5.24 -12.06
CA MET A 78 6.19 -4.51 -13.01
C MET A 78 6.66 -3.08 -13.21
N ALA A 79 6.60 -2.60 -14.46
CA ALA A 79 6.66 -1.18 -14.73
C ALA A 79 5.36 -0.49 -14.27
N PRO A 80 5.42 0.80 -13.89
CA PRO A 80 4.24 1.55 -13.46
C PRO A 80 3.07 1.50 -14.45
N GLU A 81 3.35 1.56 -15.75
CA GLU A 81 2.35 1.55 -16.84
C GLU A 81 1.60 0.22 -16.94
N GLU A 82 2.22 -0.88 -16.57
CA GLU A 82 1.59 -2.21 -16.65
C GLU A 82 0.44 -2.36 -15.64
N MET A 83 0.34 -1.45 -14.66
CA MET A 83 -0.78 -1.45 -13.72
C MET A 83 -2.11 -1.05 -14.37
N ALA A 84 -2.11 -0.44 -15.56
CA ALA A 84 -3.31 -0.07 -16.28
C ALA A 84 -4.26 -1.26 -16.47
N ALA A 85 -3.73 -2.42 -16.86
CA ALA A 85 -4.55 -3.61 -17.07
C ALA A 85 -5.27 -4.09 -15.79
N ALA A 86 -4.65 -3.97 -14.63
CA ALA A 86 -5.28 -4.35 -13.35
C ALA A 86 -6.33 -3.31 -12.92
N VAL A 87 -6.04 -2.02 -13.12
CA VAL A 87 -6.99 -0.93 -12.87
C VAL A 87 -8.24 -1.06 -13.72
N ASP A 88 -8.07 -1.35 -15.02
CA ASP A 88 -9.18 -1.50 -15.96
C ASP A 88 -10.08 -2.70 -15.59
N LYS A 89 -9.50 -3.81 -15.14
CA LYS A 89 -10.27 -4.96 -14.66
C LYS A 89 -11.11 -4.61 -13.43
N ALA A 90 -10.52 -3.94 -12.43
CA ALA A 90 -11.24 -3.54 -11.23
C ALA A 90 -12.38 -2.57 -11.55
N ARG A 91 -12.14 -1.60 -12.45
CA ARG A 91 -13.17 -0.65 -12.92
C ARG A 91 -14.30 -1.36 -13.69
N ALA A 92 -13.95 -2.23 -14.62
CA ALA A 92 -14.92 -2.97 -15.42
C ALA A 92 -15.80 -3.89 -14.56
N ALA A 93 -15.25 -4.42 -13.45
CA ALA A 93 -15.98 -5.22 -12.48
C ALA A 93 -16.90 -4.40 -11.56
N GLY A 94 -16.78 -3.08 -11.51
CA GLY A 94 -17.68 -2.21 -10.75
C GLY A 94 -17.09 -1.57 -9.47
N ALA A 95 -15.76 -1.53 -9.32
CA ALA A 95 -15.11 -0.86 -8.19
C ALA A 95 -15.56 0.62 -8.09
N ALA A 96 -15.92 1.09 -6.90
CA ALA A 96 -16.29 2.49 -6.64
C ALA A 96 -15.14 3.46 -6.90
N GLY A 97 -13.92 2.99 -6.80
CA GLY A 97 -12.68 3.70 -7.10
C GLY A 97 -11.51 2.73 -7.10
N VAL A 98 -10.42 3.13 -7.73
CA VAL A 98 -9.18 2.32 -7.75
C VAL A 98 -8.01 3.20 -7.37
N THR A 99 -7.06 2.66 -6.60
CA THR A 99 -5.76 3.27 -6.34
C THR A 99 -4.65 2.28 -6.63
N VAL A 100 -3.46 2.76 -6.96
CA VAL A 100 -2.27 1.91 -7.15
C VAL A 100 -1.22 2.29 -6.12
N THR A 101 -0.64 1.29 -5.46
CA THR A 101 0.41 1.50 -4.47
C THR A 101 1.77 1.08 -5.02
N GLU A 102 2.69 2.04 -5.13
CA GLU A 102 4.11 1.80 -5.38
C GLU A 102 4.77 1.28 -4.10
N ARG A 103 5.54 0.18 -4.20
CA ARG A 103 6.19 -0.49 -3.06
C ARG A 103 7.61 -0.99 -3.38
N GLY A 104 8.22 -0.43 -4.40
CA GLY A 104 9.55 -0.79 -4.86
C GLY A 104 9.54 -1.84 -5.97
N THR A 105 10.64 -1.86 -6.67
CA THR A 105 10.93 -2.76 -7.80
C THR A 105 12.18 -3.56 -7.50
N PHE A 106 12.25 -4.81 -7.95
CA PHE A 106 13.45 -5.64 -7.83
C PHE A 106 14.64 -4.99 -8.53
N PHE A 107 15.76 -4.93 -7.80
CA PHE A 107 17.01 -4.37 -8.28
C PHE A 107 18.18 -5.38 -8.14
N GLY A 108 17.96 -6.64 -8.16
CA GLY A 108 18.99 -7.66 -7.97
C GLY A 108 19.44 -7.81 -6.49
N TYR A 109 20.16 -8.85 -6.19
CA TYR A 109 20.75 -9.17 -4.87
C TYR A 109 19.83 -8.96 -3.65
N GLY A 110 18.49 -9.07 -3.84
CA GLY A 110 17.50 -8.98 -2.77
C GLY A 110 17.09 -7.57 -2.35
N ASN A 111 17.67 -6.51 -2.90
CA ASN A 111 17.24 -5.14 -2.63
C ASN A 111 16.07 -4.72 -3.51
N LEU A 112 15.28 -3.75 -2.99
CA LEU A 112 14.25 -3.04 -3.74
C LEU A 112 14.71 -1.59 -3.98
N VAL A 113 14.24 -1.02 -5.10
CA VAL A 113 14.46 0.40 -5.44
C VAL A 113 13.10 1.04 -5.72
N VAL A 114 12.91 2.25 -5.21
CA VAL A 114 11.74 3.08 -5.54
C VAL A 114 12.14 4.09 -6.60
N ASP A 115 11.54 4.00 -7.77
CA ASP A 115 11.63 5.06 -8.78
C ASP A 115 10.60 6.14 -8.44
N MET A 116 11.06 7.31 -7.99
CA MET A 116 10.18 8.43 -7.60
C MET A 116 9.34 8.96 -8.77
N ARG A 117 9.70 8.66 -10.01
CA ARG A 117 8.88 8.96 -11.20
C ARG A 117 7.63 8.06 -11.31
N SER A 118 7.60 6.96 -10.57
CA SER A 118 6.49 5.99 -10.61
C SER A 118 5.14 6.63 -10.33
N PHE A 119 5.06 7.62 -9.44
CA PHE A 119 3.80 8.28 -9.09
C PHE A 119 3.19 9.01 -10.30
N ALA A 120 4.00 9.81 -10.98
CA ALA A 120 3.55 10.50 -12.19
C ALA A 120 3.21 9.52 -13.33
N ARG A 121 4.03 8.45 -13.51
CA ARG A 121 3.84 7.42 -14.52
C ARG A 121 2.56 6.59 -14.28
N ILE A 122 2.29 6.21 -13.03
CA ILE A 122 1.04 5.53 -12.65
C ILE A 122 -0.15 6.42 -12.99
N ARG A 123 -0.15 7.68 -12.57
CA ARG A 123 -1.25 8.61 -12.86
C ARG A 123 -1.46 8.81 -14.36
N ALA A 124 -0.38 9.01 -15.11
CA ALA A 124 -0.46 9.20 -16.56
C ALA A 124 -1.05 7.98 -17.28
N ALA A 125 -0.65 6.76 -16.85
CA ALA A 125 -1.10 5.53 -17.50
C ALA A 125 -2.50 5.07 -17.06
N THR A 126 -2.93 5.37 -15.85
CA THR A 126 -4.12 4.78 -15.23
C THR A 126 -5.21 5.78 -14.87
N GLY A 127 -4.86 7.05 -14.71
CA GLY A 127 -5.77 8.10 -14.22
C GLY A 127 -6.23 7.89 -12.77
N VAL A 128 -5.51 7.08 -11.96
CA VAL A 128 -5.87 6.84 -10.55
C VAL A 128 -4.82 7.43 -9.59
N PRO A 129 -5.19 7.67 -8.32
CA PRO A 129 -4.23 8.07 -7.30
C PRO A 129 -3.11 7.05 -7.10
N ALA A 130 -1.89 7.55 -6.90
CA ALA A 130 -0.70 6.75 -6.65
C ALA A 130 -0.28 6.87 -5.18
N ILE A 131 -0.36 5.76 -4.45
CA ILE A 131 0.00 5.65 -3.04
C ILE A 131 1.45 5.18 -2.92
N PHE A 132 2.17 5.61 -1.90
CA PHE A 132 3.50 5.10 -1.57
C PHE A 132 3.46 4.20 -0.33
N ASP A 133 3.96 2.98 -0.46
CA ASP A 133 4.18 2.07 0.65
C ASP A 133 5.61 2.23 1.17
N GLY A 134 5.75 2.99 2.26
CA GLY A 134 7.04 3.26 2.89
C GLY A 134 7.60 2.07 3.66
N THR A 135 6.76 1.12 4.07
CA THR A 135 7.16 -0.04 4.86
C THR A 135 7.77 -1.14 3.99
N HIS A 136 7.02 -1.54 2.96
CA HIS A 136 7.46 -2.67 2.14
C HIS A 136 8.48 -2.28 1.06
N SER A 137 8.68 -0.99 0.82
CA SER A 137 9.72 -0.50 -0.10
C SER A 137 11.14 -0.68 0.42
N VAL A 138 11.31 -0.87 1.73
CA VAL A 138 12.62 -1.10 2.38
C VAL A 138 12.89 -2.56 2.70
N GLN A 139 12.02 -3.48 2.27
CA GLN A 139 12.25 -4.91 2.42
C GLN A 139 13.46 -5.39 1.63
N ARG A 140 14.13 -6.40 2.16
CA ARG A 140 15.13 -7.21 1.47
C ARG A 140 14.58 -8.63 1.30
N PRO A 141 13.88 -8.92 0.20
CA PRO A 141 13.31 -10.24 -0.05
C PRO A 141 14.41 -11.31 -0.15
N GLY A 142 14.15 -12.50 0.43
CA GLY A 142 15.02 -13.65 0.25
C GLY A 142 16.30 -13.69 1.09
N GLN A 143 16.40 -12.90 2.16
CA GLN A 143 17.50 -13.02 3.11
C GLN A 143 17.38 -14.26 3.99
N ALA A 144 18.52 -14.66 4.60
CA ALA A 144 18.70 -15.91 5.34
C ALA A 144 17.61 -16.16 6.39
N ASP A 145 17.31 -17.43 6.63
CA ASP A 145 16.35 -17.93 7.62
C ASP A 145 14.85 -17.84 7.24
N GLY A 146 14.51 -17.59 5.96
CA GLY A 146 13.13 -17.64 5.48
C GLY A 146 12.26 -16.46 5.89
N ALA A 147 12.82 -15.41 6.50
CA ALA A 147 12.18 -14.13 6.78
C ALA A 147 12.72 -13.03 5.84
N SER A 148 11.87 -12.06 5.52
CA SER A 148 12.32 -10.86 4.83
C SER A 148 13.13 -10.00 5.80
N GLY A 149 14.34 -9.59 5.40
CA GLY A 149 15.08 -8.53 6.05
C GLY A 149 14.54 -7.15 5.64
N GLY A 150 15.10 -6.08 6.20
CA GLY A 150 14.76 -4.73 5.79
C GLY A 150 15.62 -3.65 6.44
N ASP A 151 15.52 -2.45 5.91
CA ASP A 151 16.27 -1.27 6.33
C ASP A 151 15.30 -0.14 6.76
N PRO A 152 14.60 -0.29 7.90
CA PRO A 152 13.54 0.63 8.33
C PRO A 152 14.02 2.06 8.59
N GLU A 153 15.34 2.26 8.77
CA GLU A 153 15.96 3.59 8.87
C GLU A 153 15.75 4.45 7.62
N HIS A 154 15.51 3.83 6.46
CA HIS A 154 15.25 4.52 5.20
C HIS A 154 13.78 4.94 5.00
N ILE A 155 12.83 4.45 5.81
CA ILE A 155 11.41 4.80 5.68
C ILE A 155 11.21 6.33 5.69
N PRO A 156 11.74 7.10 6.65
CA PRO A 156 11.46 8.54 6.68
C PRO A 156 11.98 9.29 5.46
N SER A 157 13.16 8.92 4.95
CA SER A 157 13.74 9.57 3.77
C SER A 157 12.95 9.27 2.49
N LEU A 158 12.53 8.00 2.31
CA LEU A 158 11.73 7.60 1.15
C LEU A 158 10.31 8.19 1.21
N VAL A 159 9.70 8.28 2.39
CA VAL A 159 8.41 8.94 2.59
C VAL A 159 8.48 10.41 2.19
N ARG A 160 9.48 11.16 2.67
CA ARG A 160 9.66 12.57 2.26
C ARG A 160 9.87 12.71 0.76
N ALA A 161 10.71 11.86 0.16
CA ALA A 161 10.97 11.88 -1.26
C ALA A 161 9.71 11.57 -2.09
N SER A 162 8.89 10.61 -1.66
CA SER A 162 7.64 10.25 -2.34
C SER A 162 6.60 11.39 -2.29
N VAL A 163 6.51 12.09 -1.16
CA VAL A 163 5.63 13.26 -1.02
C VAL A 163 6.12 14.41 -1.89
N ALA A 164 7.43 14.66 -1.91
CA ALA A 164 8.03 15.67 -2.79
C ALA A 164 7.84 15.32 -4.28
N ALA A 165 7.85 14.03 -4.62
CA ALA A 165 7.56 13.53 -5.98
C ALA A 165 6.05 13.48 -6.30
N GLY A 166 5.19 13.87 -5.36
CA GLY A 166 3.76 14.04 -5.56
C GLY A 166 2.94 12.76 -5.43
N CYS A 167 3.28 11.82 -4.53
CA CYS A 167 2.36 10.73 -4.20
C CYS A 167 1.07 11.29 -3.58
N ASP A 168 -0.05 10.59 -3.80
CA ASP A 168 -1.37 11.04 -3.34
C ASP A 168 -1.69 10.57 -1.92
N GLY A 169 -0.98 9.56 -1.44
CA GLY A 169 -1.16 9.02 -0.09
C GLY A 169 0.01 8.14 0.34
N LEU A 170 0.01 7.75 1.61
CA LEU A 170 1.03 6.91 2.22
C LEU A 170 0.39 5.65 2.82
N PHE A 171 1.10 4.53 2.69
CA PHE A 171 0.84 3.31 3.43
C PHE A 171 2.05 3.05 4.34
N ILE A 172 1.82 2.98 5.66
CA ILE A 172 2.89 2.80 6.66
C ILE A 172 2.40 1.82 7.72
N GLU A 173 3.10 0.70 7.88
CA GLU A 173 2.89 -0.20 9.00
C GLU A 173 3.65 0.27 10.22
N THR A 174 2.98 0.21 11.37
CA THR A 174 3.54 0.66 12.64
C THR A 174 3.25 -0.35 13.75
N HIS A 175 4.14 -0.41 14.71
CA HIS A 175 3.94 -1.18 15.94
C HIS A 175 4.61 -0.43 17.10
N PRO A 176 4.07 -0.45 18.34
CA PRO A 176 4.72 0.14 19.50
C PRO A 176 6.16 -0.36 19.70
N GLU A 177 6.36 -1.65 19.48
CA GLU A 177 7.64 -2.37 19.56
C GLU A 177 7.80 -3.28 18.32
N PRO A 178 8.36 -2.80 17.19
CA PRO A 178 8.43 -3.57 15.94
C PRO A 178 9.04 -4.97 16.07
N SER A 179 10.06 -5.13 16.94
CA SER A 179 10.70 -6.43 17.19
C SER A 179 9.76 -7.51 17.76
N ARG A 180 8.59 -7.12 18.27
CA ARG A 180 7.55 -8.01 18.82
C ARG A 180 6.37 -8.20 17.88
N ALA A 181 6.41 -7.58 16.70
CA ALA A 181 5.34 -7.75 15.72
C ALA A 181 5.31 -9.18 15.17
N PRO A 182 4.12 -9.73 14.90
CA PRO A 182 3.99 -11.13 14.41
C PRO A 182 4.48 -11.31 12.98
N SER A 183 4.58 -10.21 12.20
CA SER A 183 5.10 -10.16 10.83
C SER A 183 5.82 -8.85 10.60
N ASP A 184 6.63 -8.77 9.57
CA ASP A 184 7.31 -7.54 9.10
C ASP A 184 8.10 -6.75 10.18
N ALA A 185 8.49 -7.43 11.26
CA ALA A 185 9.19 -6.84 12.39
C ALA A 185 10.44 -6.03 12.01
N THR A 186 11.10 -6.40 10.93
CA THR A 186 12.32 -5.75 10.41
C THR A 186 12.04 -4.50 9.55
N ASN A 187 10.76 -4.23 9.20
CA ASN A 187 10.40 -3.18 8.25
C ASN A 187 9.46 -2.14 8.84
N MET A 188 8.86 -2.39 10.00
CA MET A 188 7.87 -1.49 10.58
C MET A 188 8.51 -0.22 11.15
N LEU A 189 7.79 0.89 11.01
CA LEU A 189 8.11 2.13 11.70
C LEU A 189 7.66 2.03 13.17
N PRO A 190 8.51 2.35 14.16
CA PRO A 190 8.04 2.48 15.55
C PRO A 190 6.91 3.50 15.66
N LEU A 191 5.81 3.13 16.31
CA LEU A 191 4.60 3.96 16.41
C LEU A 191 4.88 5.38 16.93
N ALA A 192 5.79 5.50 17.89
CA ALA A 192 6.20 6.80 18.45
C ALA A 192 6.83 7.75 17.41
N ARG A 193 7.30 7.24 16.27
CA ARG A 193 7.88 8.04 15.18
C ARG A 193 6.85 8.43 14.11
N LEU A 194 5.65 7.86 14.14
CA LEU A 194 4.64 8.13 13.11
C LEU A 194 4.16 9.58 13.16
N GLY A 195 3.75 10.08 14.32
CA GLY A 195 3.25 11.45 14.46
C GLY A 195 4.24 12.51 13.95
N PRO A 196 5.48 12.54 14.45
CA PRO A 196 6.50 13.46 13.93
C PRO A 196 6.73 13.35 12.41
N LEU A 197 6.73 12.13 11.84
CA LEU A 197 6.87 11.94 10.40
C LEU A 197 5.67 12.51 9.63
N LEU A 198 4.45 12.34 10.13
CA LEU A 198 3.24 12.89 9.50
C LEU A 198 3.24 14.43 9.55
N ASP A 199 3.71 15.05 10.63
CA ASP A 199 3.85 16.50 10.72
C ASP A 199 4.81 17.06 9.66
N GLU A 200 5.95 16.40 9.45
CA GLU A 200 6.90 16.75 8.39
C GLU A 200 6.29 16.57 6.99
N VAL A 201 5.56 15.48 6.77
CA VAL A 201 4.87 15.18 5.51
C VAL A 201 3.83 16.25 5.17
N MET A 202 3.06 16.69 6.14
CA MET A 202 2.06 17.75 5.93
C MET A 202 2.69 19.08 5.53
N GLN A 203 3.84 19.44 6.11
CA GLN A 203 4.60 20.61 5.72
C GLN A 203 5.14 20.50 4.29
N LEU A 204 5.75 19.37 3.94
CA LEU A 204 6.24 19.11 2.58
C LEU A 204 5.11 19.20 1.55
N ARG A 205 3.98 18.56 1.84
CA ARG A 205 2.80 18.61 0.96
C ARG A 205 2.33 20.03 0.70
N ALA A 206 2.32 20.89 1.72
CA ALA A 206 1.94 22.28 1.57
C ALA A 206 2.88 23.05 0.62
N VAL A 207 4.19 22.79 0.71
CA VAL A 207 5.19 23.39 -0.19
C VAL A 207 5.01 22.89 -1.64
N VAL A 208 4.83 21.59 -1.84
CA VAL A 208 4.63 21.02 -3.18
C VAL A 208 3.34 21.54 -3.82
N ALA A 209 2.25 21.64 -3.05
CA ALA A 209 0.98 22.16 -3.54
C ALA A 209 1.07 23.65 -3.96
N SER A 210 1.85 24.46 -3.24
CA SER A 210 2.06 25.87 -3.60
C SER A 210 2.93 26.05 -4.85
N GLY A 211 3.90 25.16 -5.09
CA GLY A 211 4.76 25.17 -6.28
C GLY A 211 4.02 24.83 -7.57
N SER A 212 3.11 23.87 -7.53
CA SER A 212 2.33 23.46 -8.71
C SER A 212 1.29 24.51 -9.17
N SER A 213 0.93 25.46 -8.33
CA SER A 213 0.03 26.57 -8.71
C SER A 213 0.71 27.67 -9.54
N GLY A 214 2.04 27.65 -9.65
CA GLY A 214 2.84 28.64 -10.39
C GLY A 214 3.28 28.22 -11.80
N GLU A 215 3.13 26.94 -12.17
CA GLU A 215 3.60 26.43 -13.46
C GLU A 215 2.55 26.47 -14.59
N GLY A 216 1.40 27.10 -14.35
CA GLY A 216 0.27 27.23 -15.30
C GLY A 216 0.05 28.62 -15.87
N ALA A 217 1.08 29.49 -15.88
CA ALA A 217 0.98 30.80 -16.46
C ALA A 217 1.89 31.00 -17.70
#